data_b54df1c965d723f8d5ae22fee082a21a
#
_entry.id   b54df1c965d723f8d5ae22fee082a21a
#
_cell.length_a   1.000
_cell.length_b   1.000
_cell.length_c   1.000
_cell.angle_alpha   90.00
_cell.angle_beta   90.00
_cell.angle_gamma   90.00
#
_symmetry.space_group_name_H-M   'P 1'
#
loop_
_entity.id
_entity.type
_entity.pdbx_description
1 polymer ?
#
loop_
_entity_poly.entity_id
_entity_poly.type
_entity_poly.pdbx_seq_one_letter_code
_entity_poly.pdbx_strand_id
1 'polypeptide(L)'
;MYKYLVKPLLFSLTPDFTHRLIIFCGRMAQAIPPLRWMICKMWSFQDRALQQEIDGVTYRNPVGLSAGFDKNIQLSPLMGDVGFGFASGGSVTLEPRKGNRRPWFHRLPKTKSVVVYAGMPNYGLETISRYVTKNRSRVKEMPTVVSVAVIANKSTKDQFGPCVSENLIVKDVKKAVEYIVKHQLASVVEINISCPNAGKEPFIYPETLDMLLREMDGVERNVPFWVKMPHLYDMQQFDSLLQTIVKHNIQGVTVANLVKDRTMVTIKDPLNDEIRGGLSGEPTREHGLELIRHAYQKYGDRLTIIGVGGIFTAEDAYAKIRAGANLVGLITGLFFEGPQLVGHINRELVTLLKNDGFSHISEAVGVDFKEKLKKSKKS
;
A
#
# COMPACT_ATOMS: atom_id res chain seq x y z
N MET A 1 6.55 -24.93 -8.03
CA MET A 1 7.81 -24.89 -7.27
C MET A 1 7.69 -24.10 -5.96
N TYR A 2 7.30 -22.81 -5.95
CA TYR A 2 7.21 -22.02 -4.71
C TYR A 2 6.34 -22.69 -3.63
N LYS A 3 5.09 -23.02 -3.93
CA LYS A 3 4.12 -23.57 -2.95
C LYS A 3 4.59 -24.87 -2.27
N TYR A 4 5.32 -25.71 -2.98
CA TYR A 4 5.67 -27.05 -2.50
C TYR A 4 7.09 -27.17 -1.95
N LEU A 5 8.02 -26.32 -2.36
CA LEU A 5 9.43 -26.37 -1.93
C LEU A 5 9.84 -25.14 -1.10
N VAL A 6 9.66 -23.94 -1.64
CA VAL A 6 10.19 -22.72 -1.02
C VAL A 6 9.33 -22.27 0.15
N LYS A 7 7.99 -22.27 -0.02
CA LYS A 7 7.06 -21.84 1.02
C LYS A 7 7.15 -22.67 2.31
N PRO A 8 7.15 -24.02 2.29
CA PRO A 8 7.31 -24.80 3.51
C PRO A 8 8.60 -24.46 4.26
N LEU A 9 9.72 -24.31 3.54
CA LEU A 9 11.00 -23.91 4.13
C LEU A 9 10.93 -22.50 4.77
N LEU A 10 10.37 -21.51 4.06
CA LEU A 10 10.21 -20.16 4.61
C LEU A 10 9.22 -20.11 5.78
N PHE A 11 8.23 -21.01 5.79
CA PHE A 11 7.21 -21.05 6.86
C PHE A 11 7.70 -21.81 8.11
N SER A 12 8.75 -22.62 8.03
CA SER A 12 9.43 -23.18 9.20
C SER A 12 10.27 -22.16 9.97
N LEU A 13 10.65 -21.05 9.32
CA LEU A 13 11.38 -19.95 9.93
C LEU A 13 10.43 -18.93 10.55
N THR A 14 10.90 -18.15 11.56
CA THR A 14 10.11 -17.06 12.12
C THR A 14 9.80 -15.99 11.06
N PRO A 15 8.60 -15.38 11.07
CA PRO A 15 8.20 -14.39 10.07
C PRO A 15 9.15 -13.20 9.99
N ASP A 16 9.64 -12.72 11.12
CA ASP A 16 10.60 -11.61 11.20
C ASP A 16 11.95 -11.94 10.57
N PHE A 17 12.43 -13.17 10.76
CA PHE A 17 13.66 -13.64 10.13
C PHE A 17 13.48 -13.81 8.63
N THR A 18 12.38 -14.44 8.22
CA THR A 18 12.02 -14.61 6.80
C THR A 18 11.94 -13.27 6.06
N HIS A 19 11.29 -12.27 6.66
CA HIS A 19 11.22 -10.92 6.07
C HIS A 19 12.63 -10.33 5.87
N ARG A 20 13.49 -10.39 6.90
CA ARG A 20 14.87 -9.87 6.78
C ARG A 20 15.69 -10.62 5.72
N LEU A 21 15.55 -11.94 5.67
CA LEU A 21 16.22 -12.77 4.67
C LEU A 21 15.78 -12.39 3.26
N ILE A 22 14.48 -12.21 3.01
CA ILE A 22 13.96 -11.83 1.69
C ILE A 22 14.45 -10.42 1.29
N ILE A 23 14.45 -9.45 2.22
CA ILE A 23 15.01 -8.11 1.94
C ILE A 23 16.50 -8.20 1.60
N PHE A 24 17.27 -8.99 2.34
CA PHE A 24 18.69 -9.18 2.08
C PHE A 24 18.94 -9.83 0.71
N CYS A 25 18.30 -10.97 0.44
CA CYS A 25 18.43 -11.67 -0.85
C CYS A 25 17.95 -10.79 -2.02
N GLY A 26 16.87 -10.04 -1.85
CA GLY A 26 16.39 -9.09 -2.86
C GLY A 26 17.40 -7.98 -3.17
N ARG A 27 18.05 -7.42 -2.14
CA ARG A 27 19.12 -6.44 -2.32
C ARG A 27 20.32 -7.01 -3.05
N MET A 28 20.69 -8.26 -2.78
CA MET A 28 21.76 -8.94 -3.50
C MET A 28 21.36 -9.20 -4.95
N ALA A 29 20.14 -9.72 -5.17
CA ALA A 29 19.64 -10.03 -6.51
C ALA A 29 19.60 -8.79 -7.41
N GLN A 30 19.11 -7.64 -6.90
CA GLN A 30 19.05 -6.42 -7.70
C GLN A 30 20.43 -5.82 -8.04
N ALA A 31 21.47 -6.19 -7.30
CA ALA A 31 22.85 -5.74 -7.59
C ALA A 31 23.48 -6.53 -8.76
N ILE A 32 22.91 -7.67 -9.15
CA ILE A 32 23.46 -8.61 -10.14
C ILE A 32 22.62 -8.56 -11.42
N PRO A 33 23.06 -7.83 -12.50
CA PRO A 33 22.25 -7.65 -13.72
C PRO A 33 21.77 -8.94 -14.37
N PRO A 34 22.58 -10.02 -14.54
CA PRO A 34 22.09 -11.28 -15.08
C PRO A 34 20.95 -11.91 -14.27
N LEU A 35 20.99 -11.79 -12.94
CA LEU A 35 19.96 -12.32 -12.06
C LEU A 35 18.65 -11.51 -12.19
N ARG A 36 18.75 -10.18 -12.28
CA ARG A 36 17.60 -9.29 -12.58
C ARG A 36 16.93 -9.69 -13.91
N TRP A 37 17.74 -9.86 -14.96
CA TRP A 37 17.24 -10.29 -16.27
C TRP A 37 16.51 -11.64 -16.19
N MET A 38 17.08 -12.61 -15.48
CA MET A 38 16.46 -13.92 -15.29
C MET A 38 15.11 -13.78 -14.53
N ILE A 39 15.07 -13.02 -13.44
CA ILE A 39 13.86 -12.75 -12.66
C ILE A 39 12.78 -12.11 -13.54
N CYS A 40 13.15 -11.10 -14.31
CA CYS A 40 12.25 -10.42 -15.23
C CYS A 40 11.65 -11.40 -16.27
N LYS A 41 12.50 -12.22 -16.89
CA LYS A 41 12.06 -13.23 -17.87
C LYS A 41 11.12 -14.28 -17.29
N MET A 42 11.34 -14.68 -16.04
CA MET A 42 10.56 -15.74 -15.39
C MET A 42 9.23 -15.23 -14.81
N TRP A 43 9.19 -14.00 -14.29
CA TRP A 43 8.05 -13.54 -13.48
C TRP A 43 7.34 -12.33 -14.03
N SER A 44 7.99 -11.46 -14.80
CA SER A 44 7.34 -10.29 -15.36
C SER A 44 6.45 -10.62 -16.55
N PHE A 45 5.32 -9.94 -16.63
CA PHE A 45 4.45 -9.91 -17.80
C PHE A 45 4.03 -8.46 -18.06
N GLN A 46 4.08 -8.05 -19.31
CA GLN A 46 3.72 -6.68 -19.73
C GLN A 46 2.79 -6.76 -20.93
N ASP A 47 1.75 -5.93 -20.90
CA ASP A 47 0.81 -5.76 -22.01
C ASP A 47 0.34 -4.31 -22.01
N ARG A 48 0.17 -3.72 -23.20
CA ARG A 48 -0.29 -2.33 -23.36
C ARG A 48 -1.71 -2.12 -22.82
N ALA A 49 -2.55 -3.13 -22.84
CA ALA A 49 -3.89 -3.09 -22.25
C ALA A 49 -3.91 -2.79 -20.76
N LEU A 50 -2.78 -3.02 -20.05
CA LEU A 50 -2.65 -2.78 -18.61
C LEU A 50 -1.95 -1.46 -18.27
N GLN A 51 -1.34 -0.78 -19.24
CA GLN A 51 -0.60 0.46 -19.00
C GLN A 51 -1.57 1.61 -18.80
N GLN A 52 -1.34 2.46 -17.79
CA GLN A 52 -2.16 3.63 -17.49
C GLN A 52 -1.28 4.85 -17.18
N GLU A 53 -1.80 6.02 -17.48
CA GLU A 53 -1.31 7.28 -16.95
C GLU A 53 -2.34 7.81 -15.95
N ILE A 54 -1.93 8.02 -14.71
CA ILE A 54 -2.81 8.46 -13.61
C ILE A 54 -2.06 9.53 -12.81
N ASP A 55 -2.69 10.68 -12.60
CA ASP A 55 -2.13 11.83 -11.87
C ASP A 55 -0.75 12.26 -12.41
N GLY A 56 -0.52 12.17 -13.73
CA GLY A 56 0.74 12.48 -14.40
C GLY A 56 1.87 11.43 -14.19
N VAL A 57 1.53 10.26 -13.67
CA VAL A 57 2.46 9.14 -13.46
C VAL A 57 2.09 7.97 -14.36
N THR A 58 3.05 7.43 -15.11
CA THR A 58 2.86 6.26 -15.97
C THR A 58 3.08 4.97 -15.21
N TYR A 59 2.08 4.10 -15.19
CA TYR A 59 2.11 2.76 -14.60
C TYR A 59 2.08 1.69 -15.67
N ARG A 60 3.05 0.75 -15.67
CA ARG A 60 3.14 -0.34 -16.67
C ARG A 60 1.97 -1.34 -16.59
N ASN A 61 1.40 -1.48 -15.41
CA ASN A 61 0.22 -2.28 -15.09
C ASN A 61 -0.36 -1.77 -13.76
N PRO A 62 -1.60 -2.14 -13.40
CA PRO A 62 -2.27 -1.63 -12.22
C PRO A 62 -1.79 -2.26 -10.89
N VAL A 63 -0.92 -3.28 -10.92
CA VAL A 63 -0.58 -4.08 -9.74
C VAL A 63 0.68 -3.53 -9.06
N GLY A 64 0.56 -3.12 -7.81
CA GLY A 64 1.65 -2.56 -7.02
C GLY A 64 2.00 -3.35 -5.76
N LEU A 65 3.23 -3.15 -5.28
CA LEU A 65 3.63 -3.54 -3.94
C LEU A 65 3.11 -2.50 -2.95
N SER A 66 2.35 -2.92 -1.93
CA SER A 66 1.87 -2.00 -0.89
C SER A 66 2.94 -1.67 0.15
N ALA A 67 2.81 -0.50 0.81
CA ALA A 67 3.68 -0.11 1.91
C ALA A 67 3.61 -1.08 3.10
N GLY A 68 4.77 -1.35 3.71
CA GLY A 68 4.92 -2.27 4.84
C GLY A 68 5.89 -3.42 4.58
N PHE A 69 6.10 -3.83 3.32
CA PHE A 69 7.08 -4.84 2.95
C PHE A 69 8.50 -4.23 2.85
N ASP A 70 8.69 -3.28 1.97
CA ASP A 70 9.96 -2.54 1.82
C ASP A 70 9.93 -1.25 2.66
N LYS A 71 10.29 -1.40 3.93
CA LYS A 71 10.22 -0.29 4.91
C LYS A 71 11.20 0.85 4.66
N ASN A 72 12.22 0.63 3.82
CA ASN A 72 13.32 1.57 3.61
C ASN A 72 13.61 1.86 2.13
N ILE A 73 12.66 1.52 1.24
CA ILE A 73 12.74 1.78 -0.21
C ILE A 73 14.02 1.16 -0.82
N GLN A 74 14.31 -0.08 -0.45
CA GLN A 74 15.54 -0.79 -0.83
C GLN A 74 15.37 -1.73 -2.01
N LEU A 75 14.13 -2.07 -2.38
CA LEU A 75 13.81 -3.10 -3.38
C LEU A 75 13.09 -2.57 -4.62
N SER A 76 12.83 -1.25 -4.70
CA SER A 76 12.05 -0.69 -5.82
C SER A 76 12.52 -1.16 -7.21
N PRO A 77 13.84 -1.21 -7.54
CA PRO A 77 14.29 -1.72 -8.84
C PRO A 77 13.91 -3.18 -9.08
N LEU A 78 14.08 -4.04 -8.07
CA LEU A 78 13.76 -5.46 -8.17
C LEU A 78 12.25 -5.70 -8.34
N MET A 79 11.42 -4.87 -7.74
CA MET A 79 9.96 -5.01 -7.84
C MET A 79 9.48 -4.82 -9.28
N GLY A 80 10.10 -3.94 -10.06
CA GLY A 80 9.87 -3.83 -11.50
C GLY A 80 10.23 -5.10 -12.26
N ASP A 81 11.35 -5.75 -11.92
CA ASP A 81 11.77 -7.01 -12.54
C ASP A 81 10.83 -8.18 -12.14
N VAL A 82 10.24 -8.15 -10.94
CA VAL A 82 9.22 -9.11 -10.50
C VAL A 82 7.90 -8.93 -11.25
N GLY A 83 7.65 -7.75 -11.83
CA GLY A 83 6.48 -7.47 -12.67
C GLY A 83 5.49 -6.46 -12.09
N PHE A 84 5.81 -5.82 -10.96
CA PHE A 84 4.98 -4.76 -10.41
C PHE A 84 4.97 -3.51 -11.30
N GLY A 85 3.82 -2.82 -11.37
CA GLY A 85 3.65 -1.54 -12.03
C GLY A 85 4.14 -0.36 -11.19
N PHE A 86 4.13 -0.50 -9.86
CA PHE A 86 4.67 0.46 -8.90
C PHE A 86 5.06 -0.22 -7.59
N ALA A 87 5.85 0.45 -6.76
CA ALA A 87 6.17 -0.03 -5.42
C ALA A 87 6.01 1.06 -4.37
N SER A 88 5.24 0.74 -3.31
CA SER A 88 5.13 1.60 -2.14
C SER A 88 6.14 1.17 -1.07
N GLY A 89 7.03 2.09 -0.72
CA GLY A 89 7.99 1.91 0.37
C GLY A 89 7.57 2.64 1.64
N GLY A 90 7.97 2.13 2.80
CA GLY A 90 7.66 2.72 4.09
C GLY A 90 6.64 1.93 4.93
N SER A 91 5.90 2.58 5.86
CA SER A 91 5.85 4.03 6.07
C SER A 91 7.10 4.53 6.79
N VAL A 92 7.60 5.67 6.32
CA VAL A 92 8.81 6.31 6.81
C VAL A 92 8.50 7.47 7.76
N THR A 93 9.50 7.89 8.52
CA THR A 93 9.50 9.11 9.33
C THR A 93 10.76 9.92 9.03
N LEU A 94 10.75 11.22 9.33
CA LEU A 94 11.95 12.05 9.15
C LEU A 94 13.15 11.46 9.90
N GLU A 95 12.95 11.15 11.17
CA GLU A 95 13.94 10.49 12.01
C GLU A 95 13.83 8.96 11.98
N PRO A 96 14.94 8.23 12.25
CA PRO A 96 14.90 6.77 12.32
C PRO A 96 14.01 6.27 13.48
N ARG A 97 13.31 5.16 13.24
CA ARG A 97 12.42 4.54 14.21
C ARG A 97 12.69 3.05 14.36
N LYS A 98 12.86 2.58 15.60
CA LYS A 98 13.11 1.15 15.89
C LYS A 98 11.88 0.27 15.71
N GLY A 99 10.67 0.85 15.79
CA GLY A 99 9.41 0.10 15.82
C GLY A 99 9.11 -0.49 17.19
N ASN A 100 8.11 -1.36 17.23
CA ASN A 100 7.68 -2.05 18.45
C ASN A 100 8.65 -3.19 18.83
N ARG A 101 8.50 -3.72 20.07
CA ARG A 101 9.21 -4.93 20.46
C ARG A 101 8.77 -6.10 19.58
N ARG A 102 9.72 -6.93 19.13
CA ARG A 102 9.43 -8.14 18.32
C ARG A 102 8.76 -9.22 19.17
N PRO A 103 8.00 -10.12 18.50
CA PRO A 103 7.81 -10.31 17.06
C PRO A 103 6.91 -9.23 16.43
N TRP A 104 7.23 -8.81 15.18
CA TRP A 104 6.44 -7.86 14.41
C TRP A 104 5.34 -8.53 13.61
N PHE A 105 5.54 -9.79 13.26
CA PHE A 105 4.66 -10.53 12.38
C PHE A 105 4.26 -11.87 13.01
N HIS A 106 2.99 -12.20 12.87
CA HIS A 106 2.46 -13.52 13.22
C HIS A 106 1.65 -14.05 12.04
N ARG A 107 2.03 -15.24 11.52
CA ARG A 107 1.33 -15.86 10.37
C ARG A 107 0.11 -16.60 10.82
N LEU A 108 -0.96 -16.49 10.03
CA LEU A 108 -2.20 -17.25 10.16
C LEU A 108 -2.44 -18.02 8.85
N PRO A 109 -1.84 -19.23 8.70
CA PRO A 109 -1.83 -19.95 7.44
C PRO A 109 -3.21 -20.37 6.94
N LYS A 110 -4.10 -20.84 7.81
CA LYS A 110 -5.48 -21.25 7.48
C LYS A 110 -6.36 -20.07 7.09
N THR A 111 -6.12 -18.92 7.73
CA THR A 111 -6.80 -17.64 7.48
C THR A 111 -6.22 -16.91 6.26
N LYS A 112 -5.07 -17.37 5.72
CA LYS A 112 -4.29 -16.65 4.70
C LYS A 112 -4.04 -15.19 5.10
N SER A 113 -3.59 -14.98 6.33
CA SER A 113 -3.41 -13.67 6.94
C SER A 113 -2.06 -13.55 7.66
N VAL A 114 -1.68 -12.31 7.95
CA VAL A 114 -0.56 -11.98 8.83
C VAL A 114 -1.03 -10.92 9.80
N VAL A 115 -0.83 -11.17 11.11
CA VAL A 115 -0.95 -10.12 12.14
C VAL A 115 0.30 -9.27 12.09
N VAL A 116 0.14 -7.94 12.03
CA VAL A 116 1.24 -6.99 11.90
C VAL A 116 1.26 -6.04 13.10
N TYR A 117 2.36 -6.06 13.87
CA TYR A 117 2.60 -5.18 15.02
C TYR A 117 3.99 -4.53 14.94
N ALA A 118 4.35 -3.96 13.81
CA ALA A 118 5.71 -3.48 13.58
C ALA A 118 6.01 -2.09 14.18
N GLY A 119 5.04 -1.17 14.30
CA GLY A 119 5.26 0.18 14.83
C GLY A 119 6.12 1.08 13.95
N MET A 120 6.04 0.94 12.63
CA MET A 120 6.70 1.77 11.62
C MET A 120 8.24 1.82 11.71
N PRO A 121 8.95 0.66 11.85
CA PRO A 121 10.40 0.68 11.89
C PRO A 121 10.98 1.12 10.54
N ASN A 122 11.86 2.12 10.58
CA ASN A 122 12.56 2.64 9.39
C ASN A 122 13.87 3.34 9.78
N TYR A 123 14.74 3.55 8.79
CA TYR A 123 16.09 4.15 9.00
C TYR A 123 16.09 5.68 8.99
N GLY A 124 14.93 6.34 8.87
CA GLY A 124 14.80 7.78 8.70
C GLY A 124 15.13 8.25 7.28
N LEU A 125 14.54 9.38 6.90
CA LEU A 125 14.61 9.88 5.52
C LEU A 125 16.03 10.20 5.06
N GLU A 126 16.90 10.66 5.94
CA GLU A 126 18.29 10.96 5.55
C GLU A 126 19.02 9.70 5.06
N THR A 127 18.92 8.58 5.79
CA THR A 127 19.55 7.31 5.39
C THR A 127 18.90 6.73 4.14
N ILE A 128 17.56 6.80 4.05
CA ILE A 128 16.80 6.32 2.89
C ILE A 128 17.16 7.15 1.65
N SER A 129 17.25 8.46 1.77
CA SER A 129 17.61 9.37 0.68
C SER A 129 18.96 9.04 0.08
N ARG A 130 19.99 8.81 0.92
CA ARG A 130 21.33 8.40 0.44
C ARG A 130 21.26 7.13 -0.41
N TYR A 131 20.44 6.15 0.01
CA TYR A 131 20.27 4.92 -0.74
C TYR A 131 19.52 5.14 -2.06
N VAL A 132 18.39 5.84 -2.04
CA VAL A 132 17.59 6.14 -3.24
C VAL A 132 18.41 6.96 -4.23
N THR A 133 19.14 7.98 -3.78
CA THR A 133 20.01 8.81 -4.64
C THR A 133 21.11 8.00 -5.29
N LYS A 134 21.79 7.12 -4.55
CA LYS A 134 22.84 6.24 -5.08
C LYS A 134 22.31 5.29 -6.18
N ASN A 135 21.04 4.91 -6.09
CA ASN A 135 20.41 3.98 -7.04
C ASN A 135 19.38 4.68 -7.95
N ARG A 136 19.44 6.00 -8.08
CA ARG A 136 18.40 6.84 -8.72
C ARG A 136 18.04 6.40 -10.13
N SER A 137 19.02 6.05 -10.98
CA SER A 137 18.78 5.58 -12.33
C SER A 137 17.90 4.33 -12.36
N ARG A 138 18.15 3.42 -11.43
CA ARG A 138 17.40 2.16 -11.31
C ARG A 138 16.00 2.34 -10.67
N VAL A 139 15.90 3.26 -9.69
CA VAL A 139 14.62 3.56 -9.00
C VAL A 139 13.65 4.29 -9.94
N LYS A 140 14.14 5.14 -10.85
CA LYS A 140 13.30 5.85 -11.84
C LYS A 140 12.63 4.94 -12.88
N GLU A 141 13.09 3.71 -13.04
CA GLU A 141 12.49 2.76 -14.00
C GLU A 141 11.07 2.32 -13.63
N MET A 142 10.65 2.53 -12.37
CA MET A 142 9.32 2.18 -11.87
C MET A 142 8.82 3.25 -10.90
N PRO A 143 7.52 3.66 -10.98
CA PRO A 143 6.94 4.58 -10.02
C PRO A 143 7.12 4.11 -8.59
N THR A 144 7.70 4.99 -7.76
CA THR A 144 7.90 4.74 -6.33
C THR A 144 6.95 5.62 -5.52
N VAL A 145 6.10 4.99 -4.72
CA VAL A 145 5.25 5.64 -3.74
C VAL A 145 5.98 5.65 -2.40
N VAL A 146 6.18 6.82 -1.81
CA VAL A 146 6.76 6.92 -0.45
C VAL A 146 5.66 7.17 0.55
N SER A 147 5.39 6.17 1.40
CA SER A 147 4.40 6.26 2.46
C SER A 147 5.00 6.92 3.70
N VAL A 148 4.42 8.04 4.15
CA VAL A 148 4.83 8.79 5.34
C VAL A 148 3.91 8.46 6.50
N ALA A 149 4.47 8.06 7.64
CA ALA A 149 3.69 7.78 8.85
C ALA A 149 3.28 9.08 9.55
N VAL A 150 1.98 9.23 9.82
CA VAL A 150 1.46 10.39 10.57
C VAL A 150 1.61 10.14 12.07
N ILE A 151 2.83 10.33 12.56
CA ILE A 151 3.25 10.14 13.96
C ILE A 151 4.36 11.12 14.32
N ALA A 152 4.49 11.43 15.63
CA ALA A 152 5.59 12.27 16.13
C ALA A 152 6.96 11.61 15.97
N ASN A 153 7.97 12.40 15.65
CA ASN A 153 9.37 12.00 15.68
C ASN A 153 9.83 11.67 17.11
N LYS A 154 10.98 11.00 17.22
CA LYS A 154 11.55 10.67 18.53
C LYS A 154 11.97 11.93 19.29
N SER A 155 12.68 12.85 18.64
CA SER A 155 13.10 14.14 19.22
C SER A 155 11.92 14.95 19.77
N THR A 156 10.80 14.98 19.03
CA THR A 156 9.57 15.64 19.48
C THR A 156 9.00 14.98 20.74
N LYS A 157 9.01 13.64 20.80
CA LYS A 157 8.58 12.90 22.01
C LYS A 157 9.52 13.08 23.19
N ASP A 158 10.81 13.11 22.93
CA ASP A 158 11.83 13.33 23.98
C ASP A 158 11.70 14.72 24.58
N GLN A 159 11.32 15.74 23.78
CA GLN A 159 11.15 17.11 24.23
C GLN A 159 9.80 17.38 24.92
N PHE A 160 8.69 16.82 24.42
CA PHE A 160 7.31 17.15 24.84
C PHE A 160 6.62 15.99 25.57
N GLY A 161 7.31 14.88 25.83
CA GLY A 161 6.77 13.70 26.53
C GLY A 161 5.95 12.77 25.62
N PRO A 162 5.29 11.76 26.20
CA PRO A 162 4.57 10.73 25.45
C PRO A 162 3.27 11.24 24.80
N CYS A 163 2.67 12.32 25.34
CA CYS A 163 1.44 12.92 24.84
C CYS A 163 1.76 14.13 23.96
N VAL A 164 2.26 13.89 22.75
CA VAL A 164 2.53 14.93 21.76
C VAL A 164 1.22 15.45 21.17
N SER A 165 1.07 16.78 21.07
CA SER A 165 -0.10 17.39 20.44
C SER A 165 -0.14 17.12 18.92
N GLU A 166 -1.35 17.11 18.35
CA GLU A 166 -1.59 16.90 16.92
C GLU A 166 -0.82 17.92 16.07
N ASN A 167 -0.76 19.19 16.50
CA ASN A 167 -0.01 20.26 15.81
C ASN A 167 1.48 19.94 15.67
N LEU A 168 2.11 19.34 16.67
CA LEU A 168 3.51 18.93 16.61
C LEU A 168 3.71 17.73 15.68
N ILE A 169 2.77 16.77 15.68
CA ILE A 169 2.76 15.66 14.74
C ILE A 169 2.67 16.18 13.31
N VAL A 170 1.75 17.10 13.05
CA VAL A 170 1.57 17.71 11.71
C VAL A 170 2.84 18.40 11.24
N LYS A 171 3.52 19.17 12.11
CA LYS A 171 4.81 19.79 11.78
C LYS A 171 5.90 18.74 11.44
N ASP A 172 5.96 17.65 12.17
CA ASP A 172 6.92 16.58 11.89
C ASP A 172 6.64 15.91 10.53
N VAL A 173 5.36 15.65 10.23
CA VAL A 173 4.92 15.08 8.95
C VAL A 173 5.22 16.03 7.81
N LYS A 174 4.91 17.33 7.95
CA LYS A 174 5.21 18.35 6.94
C LYS A 174 6.70 18.36 6.58
N LYS A 175 7.58 18.42 7.58
CA LYS A 175 9.03 18.34 7.35
C LYS A 175 9.46 17.08 6.61
N ALA A 176 8.84 15.93 6.93
CA ALA A 176 9.13 14.68 6.24
C ALA A 176 8.69 14.72 4.77
N VAL A 177 7.50 15.26 4.49
CA VAL A 177 6.95 15.41 3.14
C VAL A 177 7.78 16.41 2.32
N GLU A 178 8.11 17.58 2.88
CA GLU A 178 8.99 18.58 2.25
C GLU A 178 10.36 17.99 1.91
N TYR A 179 10.91 17.18 2.82
CA TYR A 179 12.18 16.49 2.58
C TYR A 179 12.09 15.53 1.37
N ILE A 180 11.01 14.73 1.29
CA ILE A 180 10.79 13.79 0.19
C ILE A 180 10.67 14.52 -1.15
N VAL A 181 9.88 15.59 -1.19
CA VAL A 181 9.66 16.41 -2.41
C VAL A 181 10.96 17.10 -2.83
N LYS A 182 11.63 17.78 -1.91
CA LYS A 182 12.90 18.49 -2.15
C LYS A 182 13.98 17.56 -2.72
N HIS A 183 14.10 16.35 -2.19
CA HIS A 183 15.11 15.37 -2.63
C HIS A 183 14.62 14.47 -3.77
N GLN A 184 13.37 14.68 -4.27
CA GLN A 184 12.76 13.90 -5.36
C GLN A 184 12.82 12.38 -5.10
N LEU A 185 12.42 11.95 -3.92
CA LEU A 185 12.51 10.55 -3.51
C LEU A 185 11.31 9.70 -3.98
N ALA A 186 10.25 10.32 -4.45
CA ALA A 186 8.98 9.69 -4.78
C ALA A 186 8.42 10.16 -6.12
N SER A 187 7.68 9.28 -6.80
CA SER A 187 6.74 9.62 -7.87
C SER A 187 5.38 10.02 -7.29
N VAL A 188 5.04 9.51 -6.11
CA VAL A 188 3.82 9.78 -5.34
C VAL A 188 4.16 9.79 -3.85
N VAL A 189 3.61 10.72 -3.08
CA VAL A 189 3.68 10.70 -1.61
C VAL A 189 2.37 10.20 -1.03
N GLU A 190 2.40 9.13 -0.24
CA GLU A 190 1.25 8.59 0.48
C GLU A 190 1.30 9.02 1.95
N ILE A 191 0.28 9.75 2.42
CA ILE A 191 0.12 10.18 3.81
C ILE A 191 -0.66 9.10 4.57
N ASN A 192 0.01 8.34 5.43
CA ASN A 192 -0.59 7.23 6.16
C ASN A 192 -1.19 7.71 7.48
N ILE A 193 -2.48 8.06 7.46
CA ILE A 193 -3.24 8.54 8.64
C ILE A 193 -3.65 7.41 9.60
N SER A 194 -3.59 6.17 9.15
CA SER A 194 -4.05 4.98 9.88
C SER A 194 -2.88 4.13 10.37
N CYS A 195 -2.01 4.69 11.21
CA CYS A 195 -0.85 3.99 11.78
C CYS A 195 -1.26 3.12 12.98
N PRO A 196 -1.77 1.88 12.81
CA PRO A 196 -2.49 1.12 13.85
C PRO A 196 -1.63 0.76 15.05
N ASN A 197 -0.33 0.76 14.89
CA ASN A 197 0.61 0.23 15.88
C ASN A 197 1.48 1.32 16.51
N ALA A 198 1.08 2.59 16.39
CA ALA A 198 1.85 3.74 16.86
C ALA A 198 1.21 4.47 18.07
N GLY A 199 0.10 3.97 18.61
CA GLY A 199 -0.65 4.57 19.73
C GLY A 199 -2.01 5.13 19.27
N LYS A 200 -2.43 6.28 19.83
CA LYS A 200 -3.67 6.96 19.42
C LYS A 200 -3.62 7.33 17.93
N GLU A 201 -4.76 7.29 17.27
CA GLU A 201 -4.95 7.67 15.86
C GLU A 201 -5.81 8.93 15.74
N PRO A 202 -5.27 10.10 16.07
CA PRO A 202 -6.06 11.32 16.11
C PRO A 202 -6.54 11.75 14.71
N PHE A 203 -5.87 11.33 13.65
CA PHE A 203 -6.14 11.77 12.28
C PHE A 203 -7.19 10.91 11.52
N ILE A 204 -7.94 10.09 12.23
CA ILE A 204 -9.15 9.41 11.71
C ILE A 204 -10.45 10.16 12.03
N TYR A 205 -10.34 11.43 12.46
CA TYR A 205 -11.48 12.34 12.66
C TYR A 205 -11.36 13.52 11.69
N PRO A 206 -12.49 14.02 11.15
CA PRO A 206 -12.50 15.07 10.13
C PRO A 206 -11.71 16.32 10.51
N GLU A 207 -11.84 16.81 11.75
CA GLU A 207 -11.23 18.05 12.21
C GLU A 207 -9.69 17.98 12.24
N THR A 208 -9.17 16.88 12.77
CA THR A 208 -7.72 16.66 12.84
C THR A 208 -7.12 16.30 11.49
N LEU A 209 -7.89 15.60 10.64
CA LEU A 209 -7.51 15.34 9.27
C LEU A 209 -7.45 16.64 8.44
N ASP A 210 -8.45 17.51 8.55
CA ASP A 210 -8.48 18.82 7.89
C ASP A 210 -7.25 19.66 8.28
N MET A 211 -6.92 19.71 9.57
CA MET A 211 -5.71 20.38 10.06
C MET A 211 -4.43 19.85 9.41
N LEU A 212 -4.29 18.52 9.31
CA LEU A 212 -3.15 17.89 8.65
C LEU A 212 -3.09 18.26 7.17
N LEU A 213 -4.22 18.12 6.46
CA LEU A 213 -4.26 18.29 5.01
C LEU A 213 -4.09 19.75 4.58
N ARG A 214 -4.53 20.74 5.38
CA ARG A 214 -4.21 22.16 5.17
C ARG A 214 -2.71 22.43 5.15
N GLU A 215 -1.97 21.82 6.06
CA GLU A 215 -0.50 21.93 6.07
C GLU A 215 0.14 21.23 4.87
N MET A 216 -0.46 20.14 4.38
CA MET A 216 0.00 19.46 3.15
C MET A 216 -0.31 20.28 1.89
N ASP A 217 -1.41 21.01 1.85
CA ASP A 217 -1.73 21.93 0.74
C ASP A 217 -0.68 23.02 0.58
N GLY A 218 -0.09 23.47 1.69
CA GLY A 218 0.99 24.47 1.71
C GLY A 218 2.36 23.94 1.25
N VAL A 219 2.51 22.65 0.96
CA VAL A 219 3.77 22.08 0.46
C VAL A 219 3.85 22.30 -1.05
N GLU A 220 4.85 23.07 -1.51
CA GLU A 220 5.17 23.19 -2.93
C GLU A 220 5.63 21.84 -3.49
N ARG A 221 4.93 21.34 -4.52
CA ARG A 221 5.15 19.99 -5.04
C ARG A 221 4.82 19.84 -6.53
N ASN A 222 5.51 18.87 -7.13
CA ASN A 222 5.26 18.43 -8.51
C ASN A 222 4.91 16.93 -8.60
N VAL A 223 4.52 16.33 -7.47
CA VAL A 223 4.10 14.93 -7.36
C VAL A 223 2.73 14.84 -6.70
N PRO A 224 1.87 13.88 -7.11
CA PRO A 224 0.57 13.68 -6.49
C PRO A 224 0.70 13.20 -5.05
N PHE A 225 -0.28 13.60 -4.22
CA PHE A 225 -0.41 13.13 -2.85
C PHE A 225 -1.62 12.22 -2.72
N TRP A 226 -1.42 11.09 -2.04
CA TRP A 226 -2.47 10.15 -1.67
C TRP A 226 -2.62 10.08 -0.15
N VAL A 227 -3.82 9.74 0.32
CA VAL A 227 -4.08 9.45 1.73
C VAL A 227 -4.38 7.97 1.90
N LYS A 228 -3.65 7.30 2.81
CA LYS A 228 -3.95 5.90 3.15
C LYS A 228 -4.97 5.84 4.27
N MET A 229 -6.16 5.37 3.90
CA MET A 229 -7.34 5.29 4.73
C MET A 229 -7.26 4.15 5.76
N PRO A 230 -7.86 4.33 6.95
CA PRO A 230 -8.11 3.22 7.86
C PRO A 230 -9.12 2.23 7.27
N HIS A 231 -9.07 0.98 7.76
CA HIS A 231 -10.08 -0.02 7.46
C HIS A 231 -11.21 0.11 8.49
N LEU A 232 -12.20 0.92 8.17
CA LEU A 232 -13.33 1.24 9.05
C LEU A 232 -14.57 0.47 8.64
N TYR A 233 -15.28 -0.09 9.62
CA TYR A 233 -16.60 -0.70 9.43
C TYR A 233 -17.73 0.32 9.54
N ASP A 234 -17.49 1.44 10.23
CA ASP A 234 -18.41 2.58 10.22
C ASP A 234 -18.30 3.35 8.89
N MET A 235 -19.26 3.13 8.02
CA MET A 235 -19.32 3.77 6.70
C MET A 235 -19.56 5.27 6.77
N GLN A 236 -20.20 5.78 7.83
CA GLN A 236 -20.41 7.23 8.01
C GLN A 236 -19.10 7.89 8.37
N GLN A 237 -18.33 7.29 9.28
CA GLN A 237 -16.99 7.77 9.61
C GLN A 237 -16.06 7.69 8.40
N PHE A 238 -16.08 6.59 7.63
CA PHE A 238 -15.28 6.45 6.41
C PHE A 238 -15.60 7.54 5.39
N ASP A 239 -16.90 7.80 5.17
CA ASP A 239 -17.37 8.85 4.25
C ASP A 239 -16.97 10.26 4.71
N SER A 240 -17.07 10.55 6.02
CA SER A 240 -16.68 11.85 6.58
C SER A 240 -15.20 12.18 6.35
N LEU A 241 -14.33 11.16 6.37
CA LEU A 241 -12.92 11.33 6.01
C LEU A 241 -12.75 11.64 4.51
N LEU A 242 -13.47 10.91 3.64
CA LEU A 242 -13.46 11.20 2.19
C LEU A 242 -13.95 12.61 1.89
N GLN A 243 -15.07 13.04 2.52
CA GLN A 243 -15.58 14.41 2.41
C GLN A 243 -14.55 15.47 2.83
N THR A 244 -13.72 15.17 3.82
CA THR A 244 -12.63 16.03 4.22
C THR A 244 -11.51 16.05 3.17
N ILE A 245 -11.08 14.87 2.71
CA ILE A 245 -9.98 14.71 1.74
C ILE A 245 -10.25 15.46 0.44
N VAL A 246 -11.47 15.41 -0.09
CA VAL A 246 -11.80 16.07 -1.38
C VAL A 246 -11.78 17.59 -1.34
N LYS A 247 -11.78 18.21 -0.16
CA LYS A 247 -11.63 19.67 0.03
C LYS A 247 -10.19 20.13 -0.16
N HIS A 248 -9.23 19.21 -0.14
CA HIS A 248 -7.80 19.48 -0.20
C HIS A 248 -7.20 19.05 -1.54
N ASN A 249 -5.99 19.52 -1.80
CA ASN A 249 -5.24 19.15 -3.01
C ASN A 249 -4.63 17.74 -2.87
N ILE A 250 -5.49 16.71 -2.72
CA ILE A 250 -5.16 15.29 -2.66
C ILE A 250 -5.69 14.62 -3.92
N GLN A 251 -4.86 13.88 -4.62
CA GLN A 251 -5.21 13.24 -5.89
C GLN A 251 -5.81 11.85 -5.69
N GLY A 252 -5.47 11.13 -4.61
CA GLY A 252 -5.98 9.78 -4.46
C GLY A 252 -6.05 9.26 -3.03
N VAL A 253 -6.66 8.09 -2.88
CA VAL A 253 -6.81 7.39 -1.60
C VAL A 253 -6.44 5.91 -1.73
N THR A 254 -5.67 5.42 -0.78
CA THR A 254 -5.37 3.98 -0.64
C THR A 254 -6.38 3.34 0.31
N VAL A 255 -7.21 2.43 -0.21
CA VAL A 255 -8.31 1.76 0.51
C VAL A 255 -7.99 0.26 0.64
N ALA A 256 -7.67 -0.25 1.82
CA ALA A 256 -7.49 0.40 3.09
C ALA A 256 -6.31 -0.23 3.86
N ASN A 257 -6.06 0.20 5.07
CA ASN A 257 -5.03 -0.38 5.95
C ASN A 257 -5.52 -1.72 6.56
N LEU A 258 -4.85 -2.19 7.59
CA LEU A 258 -5.12 -3.46 8.29
C LEU A 258 -6.47 -3.43 9.04
N VAL A 259 -7.14 -4.58 9.11
CA VAL A 259 -8.28 -4.78 10.02
C VAL A 259 -7.76 -4.80 11.46
N LYS A 260 -8.26 -3.90 12.30
CA LYS A 260 -7.91 -3.80 13.73
C LYS A 260 -8.88 -4.53 14.62
N ASP A 261 -10.15 -4.36 14.35
CA ASP A 261 -11.21 -5.06 15.07
C ASP A 261 -11.35 -6.49 14.55
N ARG A 262 -10.77 -7.42 15.30
CA ARG A 262 -10.75 -8.84 14.95
C ARG A 262 -12.10 -9.52 15.11
N THR A 263 -13.03 -8.91 15.84
CA THR A 263 -14.39 -9.44 16.04
C THR A 263 -15.22 -9.38 14.77
N MET A 264 -14.84 -8.49 13.85
CA MET A 264 -15.52 -8.27 12.58
C MET A 264 -15.12 -9.26 11.47
N VAL A 265 -14.18 -10.18 11.75
CA VAL A 265 -13.66 -11.10 10.73
C VAL A 265 -13.49 -12.52 11.30
N THR A 266 -13.63 -13.52 10.42
CA THR A 266 -13.42 -14.92 10.78
C THR A 266 -11.95 -15.28 10.76
N ILE A 267 -11.39 -15.71 11.90
CA ILE A 267 -10.03 -16.22 12.04
C ILE A 267 -10.09 -17.74 12.19
N LYS A 268 -9.45 -18.47 11.27
CA LYS A 268 -9.45 -19.95 11.22
C LYS A 268 -8.27 -20.57 11.97
N ASP A 269 -7.27 -19.77 12.32
CA ASP A 269 -6.09 -20.19 13.07
C ASP A 269 -6.27 -19.87 14.55
N PRO A 270 -5.65 -20.63 15.46
CA PRO A 270 -5.58 -20.26 16.87
C PRO A 270 -4.78 -18.96 17.00
N LEU A 271 -5.36 -17.96 17.61
CA LEU A 271 -4.74 -16.66 17.86
C LEU A 271 -4.94 -16.27 19.32
N ASN A 272 -3.82 -16.15 20.04
CA ASN A 272 -3.84 -15.66 21.43
C ASN A 272 -4.14 -14.15 21.44
N ASP A 273 -4.99 -13.71 22.36
CA ASP A 273 -5.37 -12.28 22.55
C ASP A 273 -4.18 -11.38 22.92
N GLU A 274 -3.12 -11.94 23.49
CA GLU A 274 -1.87 -11.21 23.73
C GLU A 274 -1.13 -10.77 22.47
N ILE A 275 -1.40 -11.42 21.33
CA ILE A 275 -0.80 -11.08 20.04
C ILE A 275 -1.46 -9.82 19.50
N ARG A 276 -0.77 -8.68 19.69
CA ARG A 276 -1.25 -7.37 19.23
C ARG A 276 -1.05 -7.17 17.73
N GLY A 277 -1.82 -6.23 17.14
CA GLY A 277 -1.67 -5.80 15.76
C GLY A 277 -2.90 -6.03 14.89
N GLY A 278 -2.87 -5.45 13.68
CA GLY A 278 -3.94 -5.57 12.70
C GLY A 278 -3.73 -6.76 11.77
N LEU A 279 -4.83 -7.25 11.20
CA LEU A 279 -4.87 -8.34 10.22
C LEU A 279 -4.75 -7.82 8.80
N SER A 280 -3.91 -8.49 8.01
CA SER A 280 -3.81 -8.33 6.55
C SER A 280 -4.38 -9.55 5.83
N GLY A 281 -4.32 -9.56 4.51
CA GLY A 281 -4.67 -10.72 3.68
C GLY A 281 -6.16 -10.96 3.53
N GLU A 282 -6.59 -12.23 3.55
CA GLU A 282 -7.98 -12.61 3.24
C GLU A 282 -9.04 -11.87 4.08
N PRO A 283 -8.84 -11.62 5.38
CA PRO A 283 -9.82 -10.86 6.19
C PRO A 283 -10.12 -9.44 5.70
N THR A 284 -9.24 -8.85 4.89
CA THR A 284 -9.45 -7.48 4.35
C THR A 284 -10.21 -7.46 3.01
N ARG A 285 -10.58 -8.64 2.44
CA ARG A 285 -11.07 -8.74 1.05
C ARG A 285 -12.45 -8.13 0.88
N GLU A 286 -13.45 -8.70 1.55
CA GLU A 286 -14.86 -8.39 1.29
C GLU A 286 -15.20 -6.95 1.67
N HIS A 287 -14.97 -6.60 2.93
CA HIS A 287 -15.27 -5.24 3.38
C HIS A 287 -14.39 -4.18 2.69
N GLY A 288 -13.12 -4.52 2.39
CA GLY A 288 -12.26 -3.65 1.57
C GLY A 288 -12.82 -3.39 0.17
N LEU A 289 -13.55 -4.35 -0.41
CA LEU A 289 -14.26 -4.18 -1.68
C LEU A 289 -15.46 -3.23 -1.54
N GLU A 290 -16.19 -3.32 -0.42
CA GLU A 290 -17.30 -2.40 -0.11
C GLU A 290 -16.82 -0.96 0.06
N LEU A 291 -15.71 -0.76 0.79
CA LEU A 291 -15.08 0.56 0.95
C LEU A 291 -14.65 1.16 -0.40
N ILE A 292 -14.08 0.35 -1.32
CA ILE A 292 -13.71 0.79 -2.66
C ILE A 292 -14.96 1.22 -3.45
N ARG A 293 -16.02 0.40 -3.44
CA ARG A 293 -17.29 0.74 -4.12
C ARG A 293 -17.85 2.06 -3.61
N HIS A 294 -17.88 2.25 -2.30
CA HIS A 294 -18.37 3.48 -1.68
C HIS A 294 -17.54 4.69 -2.11
N ALA A 295 -16.21 4.59 -2.01
CA ALA A 295 -15.32 5.66 -2.43
C ALA A 295 -15.50 6.02 -3.91
N TYR A 296 -15.60 5.01 -4.79
CA TYR A 296 -15.80 5.23 -6.23
C TYR A 296 -17.16 5.85 -6.55
N GLN A 297 -18.24 5.36 -5.93
CA GLN A 297 -19.59 5.85 -6.19
C GLN A 297 -19.75 7.34 -5.87
N LYS A 298 -19.06 7.83 -4.85
CA LYS A 298 -19.19 9.22 -4.40
C LYS A 298 -18.10 10.15 -4.92
N TYR A 299 -16.89 9.63 -5.14
CA TYR A 299 -15.70 10.45 -5.38
C TYR A 299 -14.79 9.92 -6.50
N GLY A 300 -15.23 8.94 -7.28
CA GLY A 300 -14.42 8.33 -8.33
C GLY A 300 -14.10 9.24 -9.52
N ASP A 301 -14.81 10.34 -9.67
CA ASP A 301 -14.53 11.42 -10.62
C ASP A 301 -13.47 12.42 -10.11
N ARG A 302 -13.22 12.43 -8.79
CA ARG A 302 -12.32 13.38 -8.11
C ARG A 302 -11.06 12.72 -7.55
N LEU A 303 -11.14 11.45 -7.14
CA LEU A 303 -10.06 10.74 -6.47
C LEU A 303 -9.64 9.49 -7.23
N THR A 304 -8.33 9.33 -7.41
CA THR A 304 -7.72 8.05 -7.77
C THR A 304 -7.85 7.08 -6.60
N ILE A 305 -8.36 5.87 -6.85
CA ILE A 305 -8.56 4.87 -5.80
C ILE A 305 -7.56 3.73 -5.98
N ILE A 306 -6.79 3.47 -4.92
CA ILE A 306 -5.84 2.38 -4.85
C ILE A 306 -6.41 1.30 -3.94
N GLY A 307 -6.88 0.19 -4.50
CA GLY A 307 -7.49 -0.92 -3.76
C GLY A 307 -6.43 -1.86 -3.19
N VAL A 308 -6.33 -1.99 -1.86
CA VAL A 308 -5.34 -2.88 -1.23
C VAL A 308 -5.98 -3.96 -0.36
N GLY A 309 -5.22 -5.04 -0.11
CA GLY A 309 -5.60 -6.14 0.77
C GLY A 309 -6.43 -7.24 0.11
N GLY A 310 -6.25 -8.48 0.56
CA GLY A 310 -7.04 -9.63 0.13
C GLY A 310 -6.81 -10.10 -1.31
N ILE A 311 -5.71 -9.73 -1.96
CA ILE A 311 -5.40 -10.08 -3.35
C ILE A 311 -4.47 -11.30 -3.36
N PHE A 312 -4.97 -12.42 -3.89
CA PHE A 312 -4.25 -13.69 -4.06
C PHE A 312 -4.37 -14.23 -5.49
N THR A 313 -5.30 -13.72 -6.29
CA THR A 313 -5.55 -14.11 -7.68
C THR A 313 -5.81 -12.88 -8.56
N ALA A 314 -5.92 -13.10 -9.87
CA ALA A 314 -6.30 -12.06 -10.81
C ALA A 314 -7.75 -11.62 -10.63
N GLU A 315 -8.64 -12.55 -10.27
CA GLU A 315 -10.05 -12.27 -10.00
C GLU A 315 -10.19 -11.34 -8.78
N ASP A 316 -9.38 -11.55 -7.72
CA ASP A 316 -9.35 -10.64 -6.56
C ASP A 316 -8.95 -9.21 -6.97
N ALA A 317 -7.92 -9.09 -7.81
CA ALA A 317 -7.45 -7.81 -8.34
C ALA A 317 -8.52 -7.18 -9.26
N TYR A 318 -9.08 -7.96 -10.17
CA TYR A 318 -10.08 -7.51 -11.13
C TYR A 318 -11.39 -7.08 -10.45
N ALA A 319 -11.83 -7.79 -9.42
CA ALA A 319 -13.01 -7.41 -8.64
C ALA A 319 -12.83 -6.01 -7.99
N LYS A 320 -11.62 -5.69 -7.50
CA LYS A 320 -11.32 -4.35 -6.97
C LYS A 320 -11.33 -3.28 -8.07
N ILE A 321 -10.82 -3.60 -9.25
CA ILE A 321 -10.83 -2.68 -10.40
C ILE A 321 -12.26 -2.44 -10.85
N ARG A 322 -13.06 -3.49 -11.04
CA ARG A 322 -14.48 -3.39 -11.39
C ARG A 322 -15.29 -2.60 -10.35
N ALA A 323 -14.91 -2.71 -9.07
CA ALA A 323 -15.51 -1.93 -7.99
C ALA A 323 -15.15 -0.44 -8.00
N GLY A 324 -14.08 -0.05 -8.73
CA GLY A 324 -13.67 1.34 -8.90
C GLY A 324 -12.21 1.65 -8.55
N ALA A 325 -11.38 0.65 -8.24
CA ALA A 325 -9.96 0.89 -8.02
C ALA A 325 -9.24 1.13 -9.37
N ASN A 326 -8.50 2.22 -9.48
CA ASN A 326 -7.62 2.51 -10.63
C ASN A 326 -6.35 1.66 -10.58
N LEU A 327 -5.82 1.46 -9.37
CA LEU A 327 -4.64 0.67 -9.08
C LEU A 327 -4.95 -0.30 -7.93
N VAL A 328 -4.19 -1.40 -7.85
CA VAL A 328 -4.34 -2.38 -6.77
C VAL A 328 -3.00 -2.68 -6.13
N GLY A 329 -2.98 -2.95 -4.81
CA GLY A 329 -1.75 -3.21 -4.09
C GLY A 329 -1.81 -4.46 -3.23
N LEU A 330 -0.74 -5.24 -3.19
CA LEU A 330 -0.67 -6.48 -2.42
C LEU A 330 0.66 -6.65 -1.68
N ILE A 331 0.63 -7.42 -0.61
CA ILE A 331 1.81 -7.94 0.13
C ILE A 331 1.55 -9.39 0.52
N THR A 332 0.47 -9.66 1.27
CA THR A 332 0.20 -10.97 1.87
C THR A 332 0.08 -12.07 0.82
N GLY A 333 -0.49 -11.76 -0.35
CA GLY A 333 -0.53 -12.66 -1.49
C GLY A 333 0.85 -13.18 -1.90
N LEU A 334 1.91 -12.35 -1.87
CA LEU A 334 3.27 -12.79 -2.18
C LEU A 334 3.79 -13.84 -1.20
N PHE A 335 3.45 -13.73 0.08
CA PHE A 335 3.91 -14.70 1.09
C PHE A 335 3.29 -16.07 0.88
N PHE A 336 2.04 -16.11 0.45
CA PHE A 336 1.29 -17.35 0.29
C PHE A 336 1.46 -17.96 -1.10
N GLU A 337 1.52 -17.15 -2.16
CA GLU A 337 1.51 -17.59 -3.56
C GLU A 337 2.90 -17.50 -4.23
N GLY A 338 3.80 -16.67 -3.70
CA GLY A 338 5.16 -16.47 -4.24
C GLY A 338 5.29 -15.26 -5.19
N PRO A 339 6.54 -14.90 -5.55
CA PRO A 339 6.80 -13.71 -6.34
C PRO A 339 6.25 -13.76 -7.77
N GLN A 340 6.08 -14.96 -8.36
CA GLN A 340 5.47 -15.14 -9.68
C GLN A 340 3.98 -14.72 -9.73
N LEU A 341 3.34 -14.50 -8.59
CA LEU A 341 1.93 -14.10 -8.49
C LEU A 341 1.63 -12.86 -9.33
N VAL A 342 2.53 -11.87 -9.32
CA VAL A 342 2.32 -10.59 -10.02
C VAL A 342 2.20 -10.77 -11.53
N GLY A 343 3.13 -11.54 -12.12
CA GLY A 343 3.08 -11.85 -13.55
C GLY A 343 1.88 -12.72 -13.93
N HIS A 344 1.43 -13.63 -13.03
CA HIS A 344 0.19 -14.38 -13.24
C HIS A 344 -1.02 -13.44 -13.23
N ILE A 345 -1.15 -12.58 -12.21
CA ILE A 345 -2.23 -11.59 -12.14
C ILE A 345 -2.27 -10.75 -13.42
N ASN A 346 -1.13 -10.19 -13.84
CA ASN A 346 -1.08 -9.33 -15.02
C ASN A 346 -1.51 -10.07 -16.31
N ARG A 347 -1.10 -11.32 -16.47
CA ARG A 347 -1.50 -12.12 -17.65
C ARG A 347 -2.98 -12.44 -17.65
N GLU A 348 -3.51 -12.85 -16.51
CA GLU A 348 -4.92 -13.21 -16.37
C GLU A 348 -5.83 -11.99 -16.42
N LEU A 349 -5.39 -10.80 -15.95
CA LEU A 349 -6.13 -9.56 -16.12
C LEU A 349 -6.40 -9.24 -17.59
N VAL A 350 -5.43 -9.47 -18.49
CA VAL A 350 -5.65 -9.28 -19.95
C VAL A 350 -6.71 -10.25 -20.47
N THR A 351 -6.74 -11.48 -19.96
CA THR A 351 -7.77 -12.46 -20.33
C THR A 351 -9.15 -12.04 -19.82
N LEU A 352 -9.24 -11.60 -18.56
CA LEU A 352 -10.49 -11.12 -17.96
C LEU A 352 -11.05 -9.90 -18.68
N LEU A 353 -10.19 -8.94 -19.07
CA LEU A 353 -10.58 -7.79 -19.87
C LEU A 353 -11.21 -8.22 -21.20
N LYS A 354 -10.56 -9.13 -21.92
CA LYS A 354 -11.05 -9.64 -23.21
C LYS A 354 -12.40 -10.35 -23.07
N ASN A 355 -12.57 -11.15 -22.00
CA ASN A 355 -13.82 -11.85 -21.74
C ASN A 355 -14.98 -10.89 -21.45
N ASP A 356 -14.69 -9.74 -20.84
CA ASP A 356 -15.68 -8.68 -20.62
C ASP A 356 -15.83 -7.72 -21.80
N GLY A 357 -15.09 -7.92 -22.90
CA GLY A 357 -15.14 -7.11 -24.12
C GLY A 357 -14.39 -5.77 -24.00
N PHE A 358 -13.49 -5.63 -23.04
CA PHE A 358 -12.65 -4.44 -22.86
C PHE A 358 -11.30 -4.59 -23.57
N SER A 359 -10.83 -3.48 -24.12
CA SER A 359 -9.52 -3.38 -24.77
C SER A 359 -8.43 -2.87 -23.81
N HIS A 360 -8.84 -2.17 -22.76
CA HIS A 360 -7.94 -1.49 -21.85
C HIS A 360 -8.44 -1.53 -20.39
N ILE A 361 -7.51 -1.60 -19.42
CA ILE A 361 -7.85 -1.76 -18.01
C ILE A 361 -8.68 -0.60 -17.45
N SER A 362 -8.50 0.61 -17.94
CA SER A 362 -9.29 1.78 -17.53
C SER A 362 -10.78 1.66 -17.83
N GLU A 363 -11.17 0.87 -18.84
CA GLU A 363 -12.57 0.63 -19.19
C GLU A 363 -13.27 -0.20 -18.11
N ALA A 364 -12.55 -1.10 -17.44
CA ALA A 364 -13.07 -1.93 -16.37
C ALA A 364 -13.24 -1.19 -15.03
N VAL A 365 -12.60 -0.01 -14.88
CA VAL A 365 -12.68 0.75 -13.62
C VAL A 365 -14.11 1.21 -13.33
N GLY A 366 -14.67 0.70 -12.22
CA GLY A 366 -16.00 1.08 -11.75
C GLY A 366 -17.16 0.55 -12.60
N VAL A 367 -16.92 -0.44 -13.46
CA VAL A 367 -17.94 -0.98 -14.36
C VAL A 367 -19.15 -1.54 -13.60
N ASP A 368 -18.94 -2.16 -12.44
CA ASP A 368 -20.03 -2.70 -11.61
C ASP A 368 -21.04 -1.62 -11.17
N PHE A 369 -20.59 -0.40 -10.96
CA PHE A 369 -21.46 0.74 -10.66
C PHE A 369 -22.17 1.27 -11.91
N LYS A 370 -21.43 1.42 -13.02
CA LYS A 370 -21.97 1.90 -14.30
C LYS A 370 -23.07 0.98 -14.84
N GLU A 371 -22.92 -0.34 -14.67
CA GLU A 371 -23.94 -1.34 -15.05
C GLU A 371 -25.20 -1.27 -14.17
N LYS A 372 -25.05 -1.05 -12.86
CA LYS A 372 -26.21 -0.86 -11.96
C LYS A 372 -27.01 0.37 -12.34
N LEU A 373 -26.35 1.50 -12.66
CA LEU A 373 -27.04 2.72 -13.11
C LEU A 373 -27.79 2.51 -14.43
N LYS A 374 -27.23 1.74 -15.39
CA LYS A 374 -27.92 1.42 -16.64
C LYS A 374 -29.17 0.56 -16.42
N LYS A 375 -29.11 -0.39 -15.47
CA LYS A 375 -30.27 -1.25 -15.12
C LYS A 375 -31.36 -0.47 -14.41
N SER A 376 -31.02 0.42 -13.45
CA SER A 376 -32.00 1.23 -12.72
C SER A 376 -32.70 2.28 -13.58
N LYS A 377 -32.11 2.73 -14.71
CA LYS A 377 -32.74 3.64 -15.67
C LYS A 377 -33.66 2.93 -16.67
N LYS A 378 -33.61 1.60 -16.73
CA LYS A 378 -34.47 0.78 -17.64
C LYS A 378 -35.65 0.12 -16.91
N SER A 379 -35.65 0.16 -15.59
CA SER A 379 -36.80 -0.22 -14.73
C SER A 379 -37.60 1.01 -14.33
#